data_afd2f5699db43319d72a696ee22535bd
#
_entry.id   afd2f5699db43319d72a696ee22535bd
#
_cell.length_a   1.000
_cell.length_b   1.000
_cell.length_c   1.000
_cell.angle_alpha   90.00
_cell.angle_beta   90.00
_cell.angle_gamma   90.00
#
_symmetry.space_group_name_H-M   'P 1'
#
loop_
_entity.id
_entity.type
_entity.pdbx_description
1 polymer ?
#
loop_
_entity_poly.entity_id
_entity_poly.type
_entity_poly.pdbx_seq_one_letter_code
_entity_poly.pdbx_strand_id
1 'polypeptide(L)'
;DRKSPWYIVAFGMIGASLSGITFISIPGSVAKYSAEYGLSPTDQFSYMQMVFGYFIAYLIVAYVLLPIYYKMELTSIYSYLEKRFGFWSYKTGAGFFLLSRLIGASIRLLLVSSVLQLILFDDIGIPFEITVITSVLLIWIYTNKGGIKTIIWTDTIQTFFMLASVVITVWLIGDALNLSQKNGFVNEIANSGYSKIFYFENWEQG
;
A
#
# COMPACT_ATOMS: atom_id res chain seq x y z
N ASP A 1 -22.11 12.95 5.32
CA ASP A 1 -23.08 11.87 5.06
C ASP A 1 -22.53 10.52 5.49
N ARG A 2 -22.90 10.06 6.69
CA ARG A 2 -22.52 8.75 7.28
C ARG A 2 -23.39 7.60 6.70
N LYS A 3 -23.68 7.62 5.39
CA LYS A 3 -24.62 6.67 4.75
C LYS A 3 -23.97 5.55 3.96
N SER A 4 -22.63 5.50 3.90
CA SER A 4 -21.96 4.40 3.21
C SER A 4 -22.00 3.13 4.06
N PRO A 5 -22.36 1.96 3.47
CA PRO A 5 -22.32 0.68 4.18
C PRO A 5 -20.90 0.40 4.70
N TRP A 6 -20.80 -0.15 5.90
CA TRP A 6 -19.52 -0.40 6.56
C TRP A 6 -18.56 -1.29 5.75
N TYR A 7 -19.09 -2.27 5.02
CA TYR A 7 -18.30 -3.18 4.21
C TYR A 7 -17.65 -2.49 3.00
N ILE A 8 -18.32 -1.52 2.37
CA ILE A 8 -17.72 -0.72 1.27
C ILE A 8 -16.61 0.15 1.81
N VAL A 9 -16.80 0.77 2.98
CA VAL A 9 -15.77 1.58 3.63
C VAL A 9 -14.58 0.71 4.03
N ALA A 10 -14.82 -0.46 4.62
CA ALA A 10 -13.77 -1.39 5.01
C ALA A 10 -12.95 -1.87 3.79
N PHE A 11 -13.63 -2.23 2.70
CA PHE A 11 -12.98 -2.66 1.46
C PHE A 11 -12.18 -1.54 0.80
N GLY A 12 -12.73 -0.31 0.78
CA GLY A 12 -12.01 0.87 0.29
C GLY A 12 -10.79 1.22 1.15
N MET A 13 -10.85 0.99 2.48
CA MET A 13 -9.69 1.18 3.37
C MET A 13 -8.55 0.19 3.07
N ILE A 14 -8.85 -1.05 2.69
CA ILE A 14 -7.85 -2.01 2.24
C ILE A 14 -7.14 -1.45 0.99
N GLY A 15 -7.90 -0.94 0.01
CA GLY A 15 -7.35 -0.33 -1.21
C GLY A 15 -6.51 0.92 -0.96
N ALA A 16 -6.84 1.70 0.06
CA ALA A 16 -6.03 2.84 0.47
C ALA A 16 -4.69 2.44 1.11
N SER A 17 -4.62 1.25 1.72
CA SER A 17 -3.41 0.69 2.35
C SER A 17 -2.54 -0.09 1.37
N LEU A 18 -3.16 -0.84 0.46
CA LEU A 18 -2.48 -1.58 -0.60
C LEU A 18 -2.26 -0.67 -1.81
N SER A 19 -1.05 -0.69 -2.35
CA SER A 19 -0.71 0.05 -3.58
C SER A 19 -0.16 -0.90 -4.63
N GLY A 20 -0.27 -0.53 -5.92
CA GLY A 20 0.34 -1.28 -7.01
C GLY A 20 1.86 -1.41 -6.86
N ILE A 21 2.50 -0.42 -6.25
CA ILE A 21 3.93 -0.46 -5.92
C ILE A 21 4.22 -1.59 -4.94
N THR A 22 3.43 -1.70 -3.88
CA THR A 22 3.56 -2.76 -2.87
C THR A 22 3.38 -4.14 -3.49
N PHE A 23 2.46 -4.27 -4.44
CA PHE A 23 2.20 -5.51 -5.18
C PHE A 23 3.43 -6.00 -5.96
N ILE A 24 4.23 -5.09 -6.50
CA ILE A 24 5.44 -5.44 -7.27
C ILE A 24 6.68 -5.53 -6.39
N SER A 25 6.86 -4.58 -5.46
CA SER A 25 8.09 -4.44 -4.69
C SER A 25 8.27 -5.50 -3.61
N ILE A 26 7.18 -5.92 -2.95
CA ILE A 26 7.28 -6.90 -1.85
C ILE A 26 7.72 -8.28 -2.36
N PRO A 27 7.10 -8.89 -3.39
CA PRO A 27 7.63 -10.13 -3.95
C PRO A 27 9.06 -10.00 -4.45
N GLY A 28 9.42 -8.86 -5.05
CA GLY A 28 10.77 -8.58 -5.50
C GLY A 28 11.80 -8.51 -4.38
N SER A 29 11.41 -8.10 -3.17
CA SER A 29 12.31 -8.06 -2.02
C SER A 29 12.55 -9.42 -1.37
N VAL A 30 11.64 -10.38 -1.52
CA VAL A 30 11.74 -11.72 -0.89
C VAL A 30 12.97 -12.49 -1.40
N ALA A 31 13.31 -12.35 -2.67
CA ALA A 31 14.39 -13.08 -3.34
C ALA A 31 15.51 -12.17 -3.83
N LYS A 32 15.77 -11.08 -3.13
CA LYS A 32 16.84 -10.16 -3.49
C LYS A 32 18.20 -10.81 -3.19
N TYR A 33 18.81 -11.36 -4.23
CA TYR A 33 20.12 -11.97 -4.15
C TYR A 33 21.20 -10.97 -4.57
N SER A 34 22.21 -10.80 -3.72
CA SER A 34 23.44 -10.14 -4.09
C SER A 34 24.51 -11.19 -4.36
N ALA A 35 25.13 -11.14 -5.53
CA ALA A 35 26.21 -12.06 -5.89
C ALA A 35 27.42 -11.96 -4.92
N GLU A 36 27.54 -10.82 -4.24
CA GLU A 36 28.66 -10.52 -3.33
C GLU A 36 28.34 -10.94 -1.88
N TYR A 37 27.08 -10.75 -1.42
CA TYR A 37 26.71 -10.92 -0.01
C TYR A 37 25.69 -12.03 0.24
N GLY A 38 25.20 -12.71 -0.81
CA GLY A 38 24.13 -13.69 -0.69
C GLY A 38 22.77 -13.06 -0.42
N LEU A 39 21.85 -13.81 0.22
CA LEU A 39 20.55 -13.31 0.64
C LEU A 39 20.71 -12.41 1.86
N SER A 40 20.20 -11.18 1.77
CA SER A 40 20.13 -10.30 2.93
C SER A 40 19.16 -10.86 3.96
N PRO A 41 19.47 -10.78 5.27
CA PRO A 41 18.53 -11.17 6.33
C PRO A 41 17.17 -10.49 6.25
N THR A 42 17.10 -9.30 5.66
CA THR A 42 15.87 -8.51 5.52
C THR A 42 15.04 -8.90 4.29
N ASP A 43 15.55 -9.74 3.38
CA ASP A 43 14.90 -10.03 2.11
C ASP A 43 13.79 -11.06 2.33
N GLN A 44 13.95 -12.22 2.64
CA GLN A 44 13.00 -13.32 2.79
C GLN A 44 11.56 -12.90 3.16
N PHE A 45 10.88 -13.57 4.04
CA PHE A 45 9.54 -13.22 4.53
C PHE A 45 9.54 -12.16 5.66
N SER A 46 10.60 -11.37 5.81
CA SER A 46 10.72 -10.32 6.84
C SER A 46 9.57 -9.30 6.82
N TYR A 47 9.00 -9.02 5.64
CA TYR A 47 7.86 -8.12 5.51
C TYR A 47 6.62 -8.60 6.30
N MET A 48 6.52 -9.87 6.66
CA MET A 48 5.46 -10.38 7.51
C MET A 48 5.46 -9.73 8.90
N GLN A 49 6.61 -9.28 9.40
CA GLN A 49 6.71 -8.52 10.66
C GLN A 49 5.93 -7.19 10.56
N MET A 50 5.98 -6.52 9.40
CA MET A 50 5.18 -5.32 9.15
C MET A 50 3.68 -5.61 9.17
N VAL A 51 3.27 -6.77 8.63
CA VAL A 51 1.85 -7.19 8.65
C VAL A 51 1.37 -7.39 10.08
N PHE A 52 2.16 -8.01 10.95
CA PHE A 52 1.84 -8.11 12.38
C PHE A 52 1.78 -6.73 13.07
N GLY A 53 2.70 -5.83 12.71
CA GLY A 53 2.68 -4.45 13.18
C GLY A 53 1.40 -3.72 12.77
N TYR A 54 0.96 -3.86 11.53
CA TYR A 54 -0.31 -3.30 11.06
C TYR A 54 -1.51 -3.87 11.79
N PHE A 55 -1.52 -5.17 12.07
CA PHE A 55 -2.61 -5.79 12.84
C PHE A 55 -2.75 -5.17 14.23
N ILE A 56 -1.63 -5.04 14.94
CA ILE A 56 -1.62 -4.38 16.26
C ILE A 56 -2.04 -2.91 16.14
N ALA A 57 -1.55 -2.18 15.13
CA ALA A 57 -1.91 -0.79 14.90
C ALA A 57 -3.42 -0.63 14.64
N TYR A 58 -4.02 -1.50 13.84
CA TYR A 58 -5.47 -1.47 13.59
C TYR A 58 -6.29 -1.77 14.85
N LEU A 59 -5.83 -2.65 15.74
CA LEU A 59 -6.48 -2.87 17.04
C LEU A 59 -6.43 -1.59 17.89
N ILE A 60 -5.29 -0.91 17.95
CA ILE A 60 -5.17 0.37 18.67
C ILE A 60 -6.07 1.43 18.06
N VAL A 61 -6.12 1.53 16.75
CA VAL A 61 -7.02 2.46 16.05
C VAL A 61 -8.48 2.16 16.39
N ALA A 62 -8.90 0.89 16.32
CA ALA A 62 -10.27 0.50 16.56
C ALA A 62 -10.73 0.71 18.00
N TYR A 63 -9.91 0.38 18.99
CA TYR A 63 -10.31 0.39 20.40
C TYR A 63 -9.93 1.67 21.14
N VAL A 64 -8.95 2.42 20.67
CA VAL A 64 -8.49 3.65 21.32
C VAL A 64 -8.83 4.88 20.52
N LEU A 65 -8.40 4.96 19.25
CA LEU A 65 -8.54 6.19 18.47
C LEU A 65 -9.99 6.43 18.02
N LEU A 66 -10.67 5.43 17.49
CA LEU A 66 -12.05 5.59 17.00
C LEU A 66 -13.02 6.03 18.14
N PRO A 67 -13.02 5.44 19.33
CA PRO A 67 -13.84 5.94 20.44
C PRO A 67 -13.58 7.41 20.81
N ILE A 68 -12.31 7.85 20.78
CA ILE A 68 -11.95 9.25 21.03
C ILE A 68 -12.54 10.16 19.94
N TYR A 69 -12.43 9.76 18.67
CA TYR A 69 -13.00 10.51 17.55
C TYR A 69 -14.51 10.66 17.66
N TYR A 70 -15.22 9.59 17.99
CA TYR A 70 -16.67 9.63 18.16
C TYR A 70 -17.10 10.45 19.38
N LYS A 71 -16.42 10.28 20.51
CA LYS A 71 -16.75 10.99 21.76
C LYS A 71 -16.53 12.51 21.65
N MET A 72 -15.51 12.92 20.91
CA MET A 72 -15.15 14.33 20.74
C MET A 72 -15.73 14.96 19.47
N GLU A 73 -16.51 14.20 18.68
CA GLU A 73 -17.07 14.62 17.39
C GLU A 73 -16.02 15.21 16.43
N LEU A 74 -14.83 14.60 16.41
CA LEU A 74 -13.71 15.09 15.62
C LEU A 74 -13.90 14.77 14.13
N THR A 75 -13.58 15.74 13.28
CA THR A 75 -13.49 15.55 11.83
C THR A 75 -12.08 15.11 11.41
N SER A 76 -11.07 15.42 12.20
CA SER A 76 -9.68 15.00 11.95
C SER A 76 -8.86 14.97 13.25
N ILE A 77 -7.71 14.27 13.22
CA ILE A 77 -6.78 14.25 14.35
C ILE A 77 -6.21 15.64 14.65
N TYR A 78 -6.13 16.50 13.65
CA TYR A 78 -5.62 17.87 13.82
C TYR A 78 -6.56 18.74 14.66
N SER A 79 -7.87 18.52 14.56
CA SER A 79 -8.85 19.18 15.44
C SER A 79 -8.68 18.73 16.92
N TYR A 80 -8.22 17.50 17.15
CA TYR A 80 -7.85 17.05 18.50
C TYR A 80 -6.60 17.79 19.01
N LEU A 81 -5.58 17.94 18.16
CA LEU A 81 -4.37 18.68 18.49
C LEU A 81 -4.69 20.14 18.84
N GLU A 82 -5.59 20.77 18.07
CA GLU A 82 -6.03 22.13 18.34
C GLU A 82 -6.68 22.30 19.71
N LYS A 83 -7.64 21.41 20.04
CA LYS A 83 -8.36 21.43 21.32
C LYS A 83 -7.46 21.18 22.52
N ARG A 84 -6.40 20.37 22.37
CA ARG A 84 -5.53 19.96 23.48
C ARG A 84 -4.24 20.78 23.61
N PHE A 85 -3.64 21.18 22.49
CA PHE A 85 -2.32 21.79 22.41
C PHE A 85 -2.33 23.18 21.75
N GLY A 86 -3.49 23.62 21.25
CA GLY A 86 -3.69 24.93 20.68
C GLY A 86 -3.39 25.03 19.18
N PHE A 87 -3.63 26.24 18.67
CA PHE A 87 -3.62 26.56 17.24
C PHE A 87 -2.29 26.22 16.52
N TRP A 88 -1.16 26.50 17.15
CA TRP A 88 0.15 26.24 16.53
C TRP A 88 0.41 24.76 16.32
N SER A 89 0.03 23.93 17.29
CA SER A 89 0.14 22.47 17.14
C SER A 89 -0.73 21.93 16.00
N TYR A 90 -1.96 22.46 15.87
CA TYR A 90 -2.83 22.17 14.74
C TYR A 90 -2.17 22.50 13.39
N LYS A 91 -1.66 23.73 13.24
CA LYS A 91 -1.05 24.22 11.98
C LYS A 91 0.20 23.43 11.61
N THR A 92 1.06 23.19 12.58
CA THR A 92 2.30 22.41 12.37
C THR A 92 1.99 20.98 11.96
N GLY A 93 1.08 20.30 12.67
CA GLY A 93 0.68 18.94 12.30
C GLY A 93 0.02 18.86 10.92
N ALA A 94 -0.87 19.79 10.60
CA ALA A 94 -1.51 19.86 9.28
C ALA A 94 -0.48 20.16 8.17
N GLY A 95 0.49 21.03 8.42
CA GLY A 95 1.56 21.36 7.47
C GLY A 95 2.45 20.17 7.16
N PHE A 96 2.92 19.45 8.17
CA PHE A 96 3.71 18.23 7.97
C PHE A 96 2.92 17.13 7.27
N PHE A 97 1.64 17.00 7.58
CA PHE A 97 0.78 16.06 6.87
C PHE A 97 0.68 16.39 5.38
N LEU A 98 0.40 17.64 5.03
CA LEU A 98 0.30 18.07 3.63
C LEU A 98 1.61 17.81 2.88
N LEU A 99 2.74 18.19 3.48
CA LEU A 99 4.06 17.95 2.89
C LEU A 99 4.33 16.46 2.66
N SER A 100 4.09 15.63 3.67
CA SER A 100 4.25 14.17 3.57
C SER A 100 3.35 13.57 2.49
N ARG A 101 2.09 14.01 2.41
CA ARG A 101 1.15 13.54 1.38
C ARG A 101 1.54 13.98 -0.02
N LEU A 102 2.03 15.21 -0.17
CA LEU A 102 2.49 15.72 -1.45
C LEU A 102 3.69 14.92 -1.96
N ILE A 103 4.70 14.71 -1.13
CA ILE A 103 5.88 13.91 -1.48
C ILE A 103 5.48 12.47 -1.84
N GLY A 104 4.67 11.82 -0.98
CA GLY A 104 4.22 10.46 -1.24
C GLY A 104 3.36 10.32 -2.50
N ALA A 105 2.53 11.30 -2.82
CA ALA A 105 1.74 11.33 -4.04
C ALA A 105 2.63 11.52 -5.28
N SER A 106 3.65 12.39 -5.20
CA SER A 106 4.58 12.63 -6.30
C SER A 106 5.39 11.37 -6.65
N ILE A 107 5.88 10.63 -5.66
CA ILE A 107 6.60 9.37 -5.88
C ILE A 107 5.68 8.32 -6.54
N ARG A 108 4.44 8.20 -6.08
CA ARG A 108 3.46 7.28 -6.68
C ARG A 108 3.15 7.66 -8.13
N LEU A 109 2.95 8.95 -8.39
CA LEU A 109 2.70 9.46 -9.74
C LEU A 109 3.88 9.17 -10.66
N LEU A 110 5.12 9.40 -10.20
CA LEU A 110 6.33 9.07 -10.97
C LEU A 110 6.32 7.60 -11.38
N LEU A 111 6.10 6.70 -10.43
CA LEU A 111 6.12 5.25 -10.70
C LEU A 111 5.00 4.81 -11.66
N VAL A 112 3.78 5.32 -11.46
CA VAL A 112 2.65 5.02 -12.36
C VAL A 112 2.92 5.56 -13.76
N SER A 113 3.42 6.79 -13.87
CA SER A 113 3.76 7.40 -15.16
C SER A 113 4.90 6.68 -15.85
N SER A 114 5.90 6.16 -15.11
CA SER A 114 6.99 5.37 -15.67
C SER A 114 6.50 4.04 -16.25
N VAL A 115 5.58 3.36 -15.57
CA VAL A 115 4.96 2.13 -16.08
C VAL A 115 4.09 2.41 -17.31
N LEU A 116 3.31 3.50 -17.27
CA LEU A 116 2.49 3.91 -18.41
C LEU A 116 3.36 4.25 -19.64
N GLN A 117 4.45 4.96 -19.40
CA GLN A 117 5.43 5.29 -20.43
C GLN A 117 5.96 4.03 -21.08
N LEU A 118 6.50 3.11 -20.30
CA LEU A 118 7.13 1.89 -20.77
C LEU A 118 6.16 0.99 -21.57
N ILE A 119 4.89 0.89 -21.14
CA ILE A 119 3.93 -0.06 -21.74
C ILE A 119 3.20 0.55 -22.94
N LEU A 120 2.91 1.85 -22.94
CA LEU A 120 2.00 2.46 -23.90
C LEU A 120 2.66 3.55 -24.76
N PHE A 121 3.61 4.30 -24.26
CA PHE A 121 4.04 5.54 -24.89
C PHE A 121 5.46 5.52 -25.43
N ASP A 122 6.34 4.64 -24.98
CA ASP A 122 7.70 4.51 -25.51
C ASP A 122 7.70 4.10 -26.97
N ASP A 123 6.88 3.14 -27.35
CA ASP A 123 6.77 2.67 -28.75
C ASP A 123 6.23 3.75 -29.70
N ILE A 124 5.50 4.73 -29.18
CA ILE A 124 4.90 5.84 -29.94
C ILE A 124 5.82 7.06 -29.97
N GLY A 125 6.88 7.06 -29.14
CA GLY A 125 7.85 8.15 -29.05
C GLY A 125 7.32 9.39 -28.32
N ILE A 126 6.36 9.23 -27.41
CA ILE A 126 5.81 10.34 -26.62
C ILE A 126 6.78 10.65 -25.46
N PRO A 127 7.17 11.93 -25.25
CA PRO A 127 8.02 12.34 -24.14
C PRO A 127 7.37 12.06 -22.78
N PHE A 128 8.19 11.70 -21.79
CA PHE A 128 7.73 11.36 -20.43
C PHE A 128 6.94 12.48 -19.75
N GLU A 129 7.28 13.73 -20.01
CA GLU A 129 6.60 14.89 -19.47
C GLU A 129 5.12 14.94 -19.89
N ILE A 130 4.82 14.55 -21.12
CA ILE A 130 3.45 14.47 -21.64
C ILE A 130 2.66 13.39 -20.93
N THR A 131 3.28 12.24 -20.68
CA THR A 131 2.68 11.14 -19.91
C THR A 131 2.31 11.57 -18.49
N VAL A 132 3.20 12.31 -17.82
CA VAL A 132 2.93 12.83 -16.47
C VAL A 132 1.79 13.84 -16.51
N ILE A 133 1.84 14.81 -17.41
CA ILE A 133 0.80 15.85 -17.54
C ILE A 133 -0.56 15.20 -17.83
N THR A 134 -0.61 14.26 -18.75
CA THR A 134 -1.85 13.55 -19.11
C THR A 134 -2.40 12.78 -17.91
N SER A 135 -1.55 12.09 -17.14
CA SER A 135 -1.94 11.38 -15.93
C SER A 135 -2.53 12.31 -14.88
N VAL A 136 -1.89 13.46 -14.63
CA VAL A 136 -2.39 14.49 -13.69
C VAL A 136 -3.72 15.04 -14.15
N LEU A 137 -3.87 15.36 -15.45
CA LEU A 137 -5.12 15.87 -16.01
C LEU A 137 -6.27 14.86 -15.85
N LEU A 138 -6.04 13.60 -16.15
CA LEU A 138 -7.04 12.55 -15.98
C LEU A 138 -7.47 12.42 -14.51
N ILE A 139 -6.52 12.40 -13.58
CA ILE A 139 -6.79 12.37 -12.14
C ILE A 139 -7.62 13.59 -11.72
N TRP A 140 -7.24 14.77 -12.18
CA TRP A 140 -7.95 16.02 -11.87
C TRP A 140 -9.39 16.01 -12.39
N ILE A 141 -9.60 15.59 -13.64
CA ILE A 141 -10.94 15.55 -14.26
C ILE A 141 -11.87 14.63 -13.48
N TYR A 142 -11.45 13.39 -13.17
CA TYR A 142 -12.35 12.48 -12.47
C TYR A 142 -12.56 12.86 -11.01
N THR A 143 -11.55 13.42 -10.34
CA THR A 143 -11.65 13.83 -8.95
C THR A 143 -12.54 15.06 -8.77
N ASN A 144 -12.41 16.02 -9.67
CA ASN A 144 -13.19 17.28 -9.61
C ASN A 144 -14.69 17.03 -9.81
N LYS A 145 -15.07 16.14 -10.73
CA LYS A 145 -16.48 15.81 -10.99
C LYS A 145 -17.06 14.78 -10.03
N GLY A 146 -16.27 13.85 -9.53
CA GLY A 146 -16.75 12.69 -8.80
C GLY A 146 -16.91 12.89 -7.29
N GLY A 147 -16.16 13.80 -6.69
CA GLY A 147 -16.12 13.99 -5.23
C GLY A 147 -15.66 12.76 -4.44
N ILE A 148 -15.76 12.83 -3.12
CA ILE A 148 -15.29 11.76 -2.19
C ILE A 148 -16.04 10.43 -2.41
N LYS A 149 -17.32 10.46 -2.78
CA LYS A 149 -18.11 9.25 -3.00
C LYS A 149 -17.57 8.42 -4.16
N THR A 150 -17.16 9.08 -5.24
CA THR A 150 -16.58 8.41 -6.40
C THR A 150 -15.24 7.77 -6.07
N ILE A 151 -14.41 8.45 -5.27
CA ILE A 151 -13.12 7.92 -4.82
C ILE A 151 -13.31 6.60 -4.05
N ILE A 152 -14.27 6.54 -3.11
CA ILE A 152 -14.55 5.33 -2.34
C ILE A 152 -14.95 4.16 -3.26
N TRP A 153 -15.77 4.41 -4.28
CA TRP A 153 -16.17 3.37 -5.23
C TRP A 153 -15.02 2.92 -6.13
N THR A 154 -14.21 3.85 -6.64
CA THR A 154 -13.05 3.51 -7.45
C THR A 154 -12.02 2.72 -6.66
N ASP A 155 -11.76 3.08 -5.40
CA ASP A 155 -10.87 2.35 -4.50
C ASP A 155 -11.39 0.93 -4.21
N THR A 156 -12.70 0.78 -4.06
CA THR A 156 -13.33 -0.54 -3.86
C THR A 156 -13.14 -1.43 -5.08
N ILE A 157 -13.38 -0.92 -6.28
CA ILE A 157 -13.20 -1.64 -7.55
C ILE A 157 -11.71 -1.97 -7.75
N GLN A 158 -10.82 -1.02 -7.53
CA GLN A 158 -9.37 -1.23 -7.59
C GLN A 158 -8.93 -2.35 -6.66
N THR A 159 -9.39 -2.34 -5.41
CA THR A 159 -9.06 -3.37 -4.42
C THR A 159 -9.52 -4.75 -4.87
N PHE A 160 -10.73 -4.84 -5.42
CA PHE A 160 -11.26 -6.10 -5.95
C PHE A 160 -10.37 -6.67 -7.06
N PHE A 161 -10.04 -5.86 -8.06
CA PHE A 161 -9.19 -6.33 -9.16
C PHE A 161 -7.76 -6.65 -8.72
N MET A 162 -7.22 -5.90 -7.77
CA MET A 162 -5.90 -6.17 -7.22
C MET A 162 -5.86 -7.48 -6.45
N LEU A 163 -6.84 -7.77 -5.60
CA LEU A 163 -6.93 -9.05 -4.89
C LEU A 163 -7.18 -10.22 -5.86
N ALA A 164 -8.04 -10.04 -6.86
CA ALA A 164 -8.24 -11.04 -7.90
C ALA A 164 -6.93 -11.33 -8.66
N SER A 165 -6.17 -10.28 -9.01
CA SER A 165 -4.86 -10.42 -9.65
C SER A 165 -3.87 -11.19 -8.79
N VAL A 166 -3.81 -10.95 -7.46
CA VAL A 166 -2.98 -11.72 -6.54
C VAL A 166 -3.34 -13.21 -6.58
N VAL A 167 -4.63 -13.52 -6.44
CA VAL A 167 -5.10 -14.93 -6.43
C VAL A 167 -4.76 -15.62 -7.75
N ILE A 168 -5.02 -14.97 -8.88
CA ILE A 168 -4.72 -15.53 -10.20
C ILE A 168 -3.20 -15.74 -10.36
N THR A 169 -2.39 -14.77 -9.97
CA THR A 169 -0.92 -14.86 -10.07
C THR A 169 -0.38 -16.01 -9.22
N VAL A 170 -0.83 -16.14 -7.97
CA VAL A 170 -0.42 -17.23 -7.09
C VAL A 170 -0.84 -18.58 -7.66
N TRP A 171 -2.05 -18.68 -8.21
CA TRP A 171 -2.54 -19.90 -8.85
C TRP A 171 -1.71 -20.27 -10.08
N LEU A 172 -1.45 -19.33 -10.99
CA LEU A 172 -0.64 -19.54 -12.19
C LEU A 172 0.81 -19.96 -11.86
N ILE A 173 1.43 -19.32 -10.85
CA ILE A 173 2.76 -19.69 -10.38
C ILE A 173 2.74 -21.09 -9.77
N GLY A 174 1.73 -21.41 -8.98
CA GLY A 174 1.56 -22.75 -8.39
C GLY A 174 1.42 -23.84 -9.43
N ASP A 175 0.67 -23.58 -10.50
CA ASP A 175 0.51 -24.49 -11.63
C ASP A 175 1.82 -24.63 -12.42
N ALA A 176 2.46 -23.53 -12.79
CA ALA A 176 3.72 -23.51 -13.53
C ALA A 176 4.85 -24.24 -12.81
N LEU A 177 4.89 -24.21 -11.48
CA LEU A 177 5.87 -24.92 -10.64
C LEU A 177 5.44 -26.35 -10.28
N ASN A 178 4.28 -26.83 -10.75
CA ASN A 178 3.70 -28.13 -10.45
C ASN A 178 3.61 -28.43 -8.93
N LEU A 179 3.31 -27.39 -8.13
CA LEU A 179 3.28 -27.50 -6.67
C LEU A 179 2.18 -28.44 -6.15
N SER A 180 1.12 -28.65 -6.94
CA SER A 180 0.05 -29.60 -6.61
C SER A 180 0.49 -31.07 -6.71
N GLN A 181 1.51 -31.38 -7.51
CA GLN A 181 2.08 -32.73 -7.67
C GLN A 181 3.24 -33.00 -6.71
N LYS A 182 3.85 -31.96 -6.14
CA LYS A 182 4.87 -32.03 -5.12
C LYS A 182 4.25 -32.08 -3.72
N ASN A 183 5.05 -32.01 -2.68
CA ASN A 183 4.63 -32.10 -1.28
C ASN A 183 3.66 -31.01 -0.79
N GLY A 184 3.09 -30.25 -1.72
CA GLY A 184 2.16 -29.15 -1.46
C GLY A 184 2.86 -27.79 -1.31
N PHE A 185 2.11 -26.75 -1.63
CA PHE A 185 2.59 -25.36 -1.65
C PHE A 185 3.29 -24.91 -0.36
N VAL A 186 2.70 -25.26 0.80
CA VAL A 186 3.21 -24.86 2.12
C VAL A 186 4.54 -25.54 2.45
N ASN A 187 4.68 -26.83 2.13
CA ASN A 187 5.91 -27.58 2.40
C ASN A 187 7.07 -27.14 1.51
N GLU A 188 6.78 -26.82 0.25
CA GLU A 188 7.81 -26.30 -0.66
C GLU A 188 8.32 -24.92 -0.20
N ILE A 189 7.42 -24.03 0.25
CA ILE A 189 7.82 -22.75 0.83
C ILE A 189 8.62 -22.94 2.11
N ALA A 190 8.19 -23.82 3.01
CA ALA A 190 8.90 -24.07 4.26
C ALA A 190 10.33 -24.57 4.02
N ASN A 191 10.53 -25.39 2.98
CA ASN A 191 11.82 -25.98 2.63
C ASN A 191 12.68 -25.10 1.71
N SER A 192 12.13 -24.02 1.17
CA SER A 192 12.82 -23.16 0.19
C SER A 192 13.96 -22.30 0.76
N GLY A 193 14.11 -22.23 2.08
CA GLY A 193 15.06 -21.32 2.74
C GLY A 193 14.63 -19.84 2.78
N TYR A 194 13.52 -19.50 2.12
CA TYR A 194 12.96 -18.12 2.08
C TYR A 194 11.89 -17.88 3.14
N SER A 195 11.56 -18.87 3.99
CA SER A 195 10.43 -18.83 4.92
C SER A 195 10.71 -18.11 6.24
N LYS A 196 11.94 -17.62 6.46
CA LYS A 196 12.30 -16.95 7.73
C LYS A 196 11.59 -15.60 7.87
N ILE A 197 10.83 -15.45 8.97
CA ILE A 197 10.03 -14.25 9.25
C ILE A 197 10.74 -13.35 10.26
N PHE A 198 11.30 -13.92 11.34
CA PHE A 198 11.90 -13.18 12.44
C PHE A 198 13.42 -13.27 12.44
N TYR A 199 14.09 -12.14 12.65
CA TYR A 199 15.55 -11.98 12.66
C TYR A 199 15.99 -11.39 13.98
N PHE A 200 16.00 -12.19 15.04
CA PHE A 200 16.42 -11.73 16.35
C PHE A 200 17.95 -11.81 16.54
N GLU A 201 18.64 -12.58 15.71
CA GLU A 201 20.07 -12.86 15.85
C GLU A 201 20.97 -11.73 15.31
N ASN A 202 20.45 -10.86 14.47
CA ASN A 202 21.23 -9.81 13.77
C ASN A 202 20.73 -8.39 14.10
N TRP A 203 20.21 -8.19 15.31
CA TRP A 203 19.71 -6.87 15.74
C TRP A 203 20.77 -5.76 15.68
N GLU A 204 22.06 -6.11 15.79
CA GLU A 204 23.19 -5.17 15.77
C GLU A 204 23.63 -4.78 14.33
N GLN A 205 23.08 -5.40 13.29
CA GLN A 205 23.47 -5.18 11.89
C GLN A 205 22.38 -4.47 11.06
N GLY A 206 21.32 -4.00 11.69
CA GLY A 206 20.20 -3.30 11.06
C GLY A 206 20.38 -1.78 10.97
#